data_79cd5dd6f0f62de07986cbf897c600d7
#
_entry.id   79cd5dd6f0f62de07986cbf897c600d7
#
_cell.length_a   1.000
_cell.length_b   1.000
_cell.length_c   1.000
_cell.angle_alpha   90.00
_cell.angle_beta   90.00
_cell.angle_gamma   90.00
#
_symmetry.space_group_name_H-M   'P 1'
#
loop_
_entity.id
_entity.type
_entity.pdbx_description
1 polymer ?
#
loop_
_entity_poly.entity_id
_entity_poly.type
_entity_poly.pdbx_seq_one_letter_code
_entity_poly.pdbx_strand_id
1 'polypeptide(L)'
;MPRRGRISKRDVLPDPMYNSKLVTKLVNNVMYDGKKGVAQKIVYDAFAIIEAKSGENAIDVFQAALENVMPVLEVKARRVGGSTYQVPMEVRAERRQTLGLRWLVAYSRNRGERTMADRLAAELLDAKNSMGGAFKKKEETHRMAEANKAFAHYRY
;
A
#
# COMPACT_ATOMS: atom_id res chain seq x y z
N MET A 1 -13.65 -18.26 -17.34
CA MET A 1 -13.05 -16.94 -17.11
C MET A 1 -13.28 -16.07 -18.34
N PRO A 2 -13.80 -14.85 -18.20
CA PRO A 2 -14.06 -13.98 -19.36
C PRO A 2 -12.74 -13.56 -19.99
N ARG A 3 -12.54 -13.82 -21.26
CA ARG A 3 -11.35 -13.42 -22.01
C ARG A 3 -11.41 -11.97 -22.52
N ARG A 4 -12.61 -11.48 -22.84
CA ARG A 4 -12.85 -10.17 -23.47
C ARG A 4 -13.90 -9.33 -22.77
N GLY A 5 -14.63 -9.89 -21.81
CA GLY A 5 -15.69 -9.21 -21.07
C GLY A 5 -15.15 -8.37 -19.91
N ARG A 6 -15.86 -7.30 -19.57
CA ARG A 6 -15.58 -6.50 -18.37
C ARG A 6 -15.95 -7.30 -17.13
N ILE A 7 -15.01 -7.52 -16.24
CA ILE A 7 -15.24 -8.20 -14.96
C ILE A 7 -15.78 -7.15 -13.97
N SER A 8 -16.94 -7.47 -13.34
CA SER A 8 -17.48 -6.63 -12.27
C SER A 8 -16.54 -6.66 -11.06
N LYS A 9 -16.21 -5.48 -10.54
CA LYS A 9 -15.42 -5.39 -9.31
C LYS A 9 -16.29 -5.75 -8.11
N ARG A 10 -15.79 -6.63 -7.25
CA ARG A 10 -16.43 -6.92 -5.97
C ARG A 10 -16.13 -5.77 -5.00
N ASP A 11 -17.17 -5.20 -4.41
CA ASP A 11 -17.01 -4.22 -3.34
C ASP A 11 -16.74 -4.95 -2.00
N VAL A 12 -15.99 -4.30 -1.11
CA VAL A 12 -15.73 -4.81 0.23
C VAL A 12 -16.67 -4.14 1.22
N LEU A 13 -17.18 -4.93 2.17
CA LEU A 13 -17.97 -4.41 3.29
C LEU A 13 -17.05 -3.58 4.21
N PRO A 14 -17.56 -2.50 4.82
CA PRO A 14 -16.80 -1.73 5.79
C PRO A 14 -16.47 -2.59 7.03
N ASP A 15 -15.39 -2.23 7.70
CA ASP A 15 -15.00 -2.91 8.94
C ASP A 15 -16.02 -2.65 10.05
N PRO A 16 -16.39 -3.68 10.85
CA PRO A 16 -17.42 -3.52 11.88
C PRO A 16 -17.04 -2.58 13.03
N MET A 17 -15.74 -2.47 13.38
CA MET A 17 -15.29 -1.61 14.46
C MET A 17 -15.11 -0.14 14.01
N TYR A 18 -14.50 0.06 12.86
CA TYR A 18 -14.13 1.39 12.37
C TYR A 18 -15.01 1.92 11.24
N ASN A 19 -15.98 1.12 10.79
CA ASN A 19 -16.90 1.43 9.68
C ASN A 19 -16.18 1.99 8.43
N SER A 20 -14.99 1.48 8.15
CA SER A 20 -14.11 1.93 7.07
C SER A 20 -13.76 0.81 6.08
N LYS A 21 -14.03 1.04 4.78
CA LYS A 21 -13.61 0.14 3.71
C LYS A 21 -12.08 0.05 3.58
N LEU A 22 -11.35 1.12 3.95
CA LEU A 22 -9.89 1.13 3.93
C LEU A 22 -9.30 0.16 4.95
N VAL A 23 -9.87 0.13 6.14
CA VAL A 23 -9.46 -0.81 7.20
C VAL A 23 -9.71 -2.25 6.75
N THR A 24 -10.87 -2.54 6.13
CA THR A 24 -11.13 -3.87 5.56
C THR A 24 -10.10 -4.26 4.50
N LYS A 25 -9.71 -3.33 3.62
CA LYS A 25 -8.67 -3.57 2.62
C LYS A 25 -7.31 -3.82 3.26
N LEU A 26 -6.96 -3.11 4.34
CA LEU A 26 -5.74 -3.36 5.11
C LEU A 26 -5.75 -4.76 5.72
N VAL A 27 -6.84 -5.16 6.40
CA VAL A 27 -7.02 -6.50 6.97
C VAL A 27 -6.85 -7.57 5.89
N ASN A 28 -7.44 -7.39 4.73
CA ASN A 28 -7.33 -8.34 3.61
C ASN A 28 -5.88 -8.46 3.08
N ASN A 29 -5.08 -7.39 3.16
CA ASN A 29 -3.66 -7.43 2.78
C ASN A 29 -2.77 -8.08 3.87
N VAL A 30 -3.12 -7.93 5.13
CA VAL A 30 -2.42 -8.57 6.27
C VAL A 30 -2.74 -10.07 6.34
N MET A 31 -3.93 -10.48 5.89
CA MET A 31 -4.43 -11.84 6.00
C MET A 31 -3.56 -12.85 5.22
N TYR A 32 -3.30 -14.01 5.87
CA TYR A 32 -2.73 -15.20 5.26
C TYR A 32 -3.71 -16.38 5.35
N ASP A 33 -3.75 -17.22 4.35
CA ASP A 33 -4.49 -18.50 4.32
C ASP A 33 -5.98 -18.37 4.67
N GLY A 34 -6.58 -17.21 4.37
CA GLY A 34 -7.98 -16.94 4.68
C GLY A 34 -8.27 -16.70 6.18
N LYS A 35 -7.25 -16.61 7.04
CA LYS A 35 -7.40 -16.40 8.49
C LYS A 35 -7.74 -14.94 8.83
N LYS A 36 -8.94 -14.51 8.44
CA LYS A 36 -9.36 -13.12 8.58
C LYS A 36 -9.45 -12.65 10.02
N GLY A 37 -9.95 -13.48 10.95
CA GLY A 37 -10.06 -13.10 12.37
C GLY A 37 -8.71 -12.78 13.00
N VAL A 38 -7.65 -13.53 12.66
CA VAL A 38 -6.29 -13.25 13.13
C VAL A 38 -5.78 -11.92 12.55
N ALA A 39 -6.01 -11.67 11.27
CA ALA A 39 -5.61 -10.42 10.64
C ALA A 39 -6.35 -9.21 11.21
N GLN A 40 -7.65 -9.34 11.50
CA GLN A 40 -8.41 -8.29 12.18
C GLN A 40 -7.83 -7.97 13.54
N LYS A 41 -7.53 -8.98 14.37
CA LYS A 41 -6.91 -8.79 15.67
C LYS A 41 -5.57 -8.05 15.55
N ILE A 42 -4.70 -8.44 14.62
CA ILE A 42 -3.42 -7.78 14.37
C ILE A 42 -3.61 -6.29 14.06
N VAL A 43 -4.56 -5.95 13.19
CA VAL A 43 -4.82 -4.56 12.80
C VAL A 43 -5.39 -3.77 13.97
N TYR A 44 -6.32 -4.33 14.74
CA TYR A 44 -6.90 -3.65 15.91
C TYR A 44 -5.87 -3.43 17.01
N ASP A 45 -5.05 -4.43 17.30
CA ASP A 45 -3.94 -4.31 18.25
C ASP A 45 -2.93 -3.24 17.79
N ALA A 46 -2.60 -3.20 16.48
CA ALA A 46 -1.73 -2.18 15.92
C ALA A 46 -2.32 -0.77 16.08
N PHE A 47 -3.61 -0.60 15.86
CA PHE A 47 -4.29 0.68 16.04
C PHE A 47 -4.31 1.12 17.49
N ALA A 48 -4.56 0.21 18.43
CA ALA A 48 -4.45 0.49 19.87
C ALA A 48 -3.02 0.95 20.26
N ILE A 49 -1.99 0.30 19.71
CA ILE A 49 -0.59 0.70 19.93
C ILE A 49 -0.32 2.11 19.37
N ILE A 50 -0.86 2.44 18.21
CA ILE A 50 -0.71 3.79 17.61
C ILE A 50 -1.35 4.84 18.52
N GLU A 51 -2.57 4.63 18.98
CA GLU A 51 -3.27 5.55 19.87
C GLU A 51 -2.53 5.74 21.20
N ALA A 52 -2.00 4.65 21.77
CA ALA A 52 -1.22 4.71 22.99
C ALA A 52 0.11 5.47 22.83
N LYS A 53 0.76 5.38 21.66
CA LYS A 53 2.06 6.02 21.41
C LYS A 53 1.96 7.47 20.92
N SER A 54 1.00 7.75 20.04
CA SER A 54 0.88 9.07 19.41
C SER A 54 -0.15 9.97 20.08
N GLY A 55 -1.12 9.40 20.81
CA GLY A 55 -2.26 10.15 21.35
C GLY A 55 -3.26 10.60 20.28
N GLU A 56 -3.08 10.20 19.02
CA GLU A 56 -3.93 10.57 17.90
C GLU A 56 -4.85 9.40 17.51
N ASN A 57 -5.94 9.72 16.79
CA ASN A 57 -6.82 8.70 16.26
C ASN A 57 -6.08 7.80 15.25
N ALA A 58 -6.11 6.50 15.46
CA ALA A 58 -5.40 5.54 14.63
C ALA A 58 -5.83 5.56 13.15
N ILE A 59 -7.11 5.86 12.85
CA ILE A 59 -7.61 5.97 11.49
C ILE A 59 -6.96 7.15 10.76
N ASP A 60 -6.83 8.30 11.43
CA ASP A 60 -6.24 9.50 10.84
C ASP A 60 -4.76 9.28 10.57
N VAL A 61 -4.05 8.64 11.50
CA VAL A 61 -2.65 8.23 11.31
C VAL A 61 -2.51 7.27 10.12
N PHE A 62 -3.40 6.29 10.03
CA PHE A 62 -3.39 5.33 8.92
C PHE A 62 -3.67 5.99 7.58
N GLN A 63 -4.64 6.92 7.50
CA GLN A 63 -4.94 7.64 6.27
C GLN A 63 -3.76 8.50 5.83
N ALA A 64 -3.17 9.27 6.74
CA ALA A 64 -1.99 10.08 6.47
C ALA A 64 -0.79 9.23 6.01
N ALA A 65 -0.54 8.10 6.69
CA ALA A 65 0.50 7.15 6.30
C ALA A 65 0.27 6.59 4.88
N LEU A 66 -0.97 6.21 4.57
CA LEU A 66 -1.33 5.68 3.27
C LEU A 66 -1.14 6.73 2.16
N GLU A 67 -1.60 7.98 2.38
CA GLU A 67 -1.42 9.08 1.43
C GLU A 67 0.06 9.35 1.16
N ASN A 68 0.88 9.33 2.18
CA ASN A 68 2.33 9.53 2.05
C ASN A 68 3.01 8.40 1.25
N VAL A 69 2.50 7.17 1.30
CA VAL A 69 3.09 6.00 0.63
C VAL A 69 2.52 5.76 -0.76
N MET A 70 1.33 6.26 -1.07
CA MET A 70 0.71 6.06 -2.38
C MET A 70 1.52 6.70 -3.52
N PRO A 71 2.00 5.92 -4.53
CA PRO A 71 2.76 6.46 -5.65
C PRO A 71 1.87 7.15 -6.68
N VAL A 72 2.36 8.22 -7.28
CA VAL A 72 1.72 8.89 -8.43
C VAL A 72 2.17 8.28 -9.75
N LEU A 73 3.45 7.88 -9.80
CA LEU A 73 4.10 7.32 -10.99
C LEU A 73 4.59 5.89 -10.70
N GLU A 74 4.53 5.04 -11.72
CA GLU A 74 5.19 3.73 -11.74
C GLU A 74 5.91 3.53 -13.07
N VAL A 75 6.84 2.59 -13.12
CA VAL A 75 7.50 2.18 -14.36
C VAL A 75 6.94 0.85 -14.84
N LYS A 76 6.68 0.75 -16.13
CA LYS A 76 6.18 -0.46 -16.76
C LYS A 76 7.12 -0.88 -17.89
N ALA A 77 7.55 -2.14 -17.86
CA ALA A 77 8.37 -2.68 -18.92
C ALA A 77 7.58 -2.79 -20.22
N ARG A 78 8.11 -2.23 -21.32
CA ARG A 78 7.58 -2.37 -22.67
C ARG A 78 8.65 -2.83 -23.63
N ARG A 79 8.30 -3.74 -24.50
CA ARG A 79 9.18 -4.22 -25.58
C ARG A 79 8.91 -3.44 -26.84
N VAL A 80 9.92 -2.75 -27.35
CA VAL A 80 9.87 -1.96 -28.58
C VAL A 80 11.09 -2.33 -29.43
N GLY A 81 10.88 -2.78 -30.67
CA GLY A 81 11.98 -3.13 -31.57
C GLY A 81 12.96 -4.19 -31.05
N GLY A 82 12.48 -5.14 -30.22
CA GLY A 82 13.33 -6.17 -29.62
C GLY A 82 14.01 -5.79 -28.30
N SER A 83 14.06 -4.51 -27.95
CA SER A 83 14.59 -4.01 -26.68
C SER A 83 13.48 -3.75 -25.66
N THR A 84 13.78 -3.95 -24.38
CA THR A 84 12.82 -3.70 -23.28
C THR A 84 13.15 -2.37 -22.63
N TYR A 85 12.17 -1.48 -22.60
CA TYR A 85 12.27 -0.16 -21.98
C TYR A 85 11.38 -0.06 -20.75
N GLN A 86 11.86 0.64 -19.73
CA GLN A 86 11.08 0.99 -18.53
C GLN A 86 10.34 2.31 -18.81
N VAL A 87 9.02 2.23 -19.07
CA VAL A 87 8.21 3.39 -19.43
C VAL A 87 7.50 3.93 -18.20
N PRO A 88 7.70 5.22 -17.82
CA PRO A 88 6.97 5.83 -16.72
C PRO A 88 5.50 6.04 -17.07
N MET A 89 4.62 5.70 -16.16
CA MET A 89 3.17 5.84 -16.33
C MET A 89 2.54 6.38 -15.05
N GLU A 90 1.49 7.19 -15.21
CA GLU A 90 0.65 7.58 -14.09
C GLU A 90 -0.14 6.41 -13.54
N VAL A 91 -0.25 6.33 -12.23
CA VAL A 91 -0.97 5.27 -11.54
C VAL A 91 -2.41 5.70 -11.28
N ARG A 92 -3.39 4.87 -11.69
CA ARG A 92 -4.81 5.13 -11.41
C ARG A 92 -5.08 5.11 -9.90
N ALA A 93 -6.05 5.91 -9.42
CA ALA A 93 -6.35 6.08 -8.00
C ALA A 93 -6.54 4.76 -7.23
N GLU A 94 -7.28 3.80 -7.79
CA GLU A 94 -7.49 2.49 -7.17
C GLU A 94 -6.19 1.67 -7.03
N ARG A 95 -5.32 1.77 -8.03
CA ARG A 95 -4.03 1.08 -8.02
C ARG A 95 -3.06 1.77 -7.05
N ARG A 96 -3.08 3.10 -6.97
CA ARG A 96 -2.30 3.86 -5.97
C ARG A 96 -2.60 3.35 -4.56
N GLN A 97 -3.90 3.25 -4.22
CA GLN A 97 -4.34 2.73 -2.93
C GLN A 97 -3.88 1.28 -2.71
N THR A 98 -4.00 0.41 -3.72
CA THR A 98 -3.59 -0.99 -3.64
C THR A 98 -2.09 -1.12 -3.43
N LEU A 99 -1.27 -0.33 -4.14
CA LEU A 99 0.18 -0.32 -3.99
C LEU A 99 0.60 0.19 -2.62
N GLY A 100 0.00 1.28 -2.14
CA GLY A 100 0.27 1.82 -0.81
C GLY A 100 0.00 0.81 0.30
N LEU A 101 -1.16 0.17 0.29
CA LEU A 101 -1.50 -0.88 1.26
C LEU A 101 -0.55 -2.08 1.19
N ARG A 102 -0.22 -2.53 -0.01
CA ARG A 102 0.71 -3.65 -0.21
C ARG A 102 2.11 -3.32 0.32
N TRP A 103 2.61 -2.13 0.05
CA TRP A 103 3.93 -1.72 0.53
C TRP A 103 3.97 -1.55 2.04
N LEU A 104 2.97 -0.90 2.64
CA LEU A 104 2.86 -0.80 4.10
C LEU A 104 2.94 -2.18 4.76
N VAL A 105 2.16 -3.15 4.29
CA VAL A 105 2.17 -4.50 4.88
C VAL A 105 3.47 -5.24 4.60
N ALA A 106 4.02 -5.15 3.37
CA ALA A 106 5.26 -5.84 3.02
C ALA A 106 6.45 -5.32 3.85
N TYR A 107 6.58 -4.02 4.00
CA TYR A 107 7.67 -3.42 4.78
C TYR A 107 7.46 -3.58 6.29
N SER A 108 6.23 -3.61 6.77
CA SER A 108 5.95 -3.99 8.16
C SER A 108 6.48 -5.41 8.47
N ARG A 109 6.27 -6.36 7.57
CA ARG A 109 6.75 -7.75 7.75
C ARG A 109 8.26 -7.86 7.85
N ASN A 110 9.00 -6.96 7.20
CA ASN A 110 10.46 -6.94 7.19
C ASN A 110 11.08 -6.21 8.38
N ARG A 111 10.27 -5.67 9.30
CA ARG A 111 10.75 -4.98 10.49
C ARG A 111 11.22 -5.97 11.56
N GLY A 112 12.02 -5.47 12.49
CA GLY A 112 12.62 -6.27 13.56
C GLY A 112 11.81 -6.37 14.86
N GLU A 113 10.67 -5.67 14.99
CA GLU A 113 9.83 -5.73 16.17
C GLU A 113 9.26 -7.15 16.40
N ARG A 114 8.88 -7.47 17.62
CA ARG A 114 8.52 -8.82 18.03
C ARG A 114 7.23 -9.33 17.38
N THR A 115 6.15 -8.56 17.48
CA THR A 115 4.84 -8.96 16.96
C THR A 115 4.51 -8.25 15.66
N MET A 116 3.62 -8.85 14.84
CA MET A 116 3.16 -8.20 13.62
C MET A 116 2.37 -6.90 13.90
N ALA A 117 1.66 -6.85 15.02
CA ALA A 117 0.96 -5.65 15.46
C ALA A 117 1.93 -4.49 15.74
N ASP A 118 3.03 -4.78 16.47
CA ASP A 118 4.08 -3.79 16.72
C ASP A 118 4.75 -3.31 15.43
N ARG A 119 5.07 -4.24 14.54
CA ARG A 119 5.68 -3.94 13.22
C ARG A 119 4.78 -3.04 12.38
N LEU A 120 3.48 -3.37 12.30
CA LEU A 120 2.52 -2.59 11.53
C LEU A 120 2.33 -1.20 12.14
N ALA A 121 2.20 -1.10 13.46
CA ALA A 121 2.07 0.18 14.16
C ALA A 121 3.28 1.08 13.94
N ALA A 122 4.49 0.52 14.06
CA ALA A 122 5.73 1.27 13.86
C ALA A 122 5.87 1.75 12.40
N GLU A 123 5.56 0.90 11.40
CA GLU A 123 5.61 1.30 9.99
C GLU A 123 4.59 2.38 9.67
N LEU A 124 3.38 2.34 10.22
CA LEU A 124 2.36 3.36 10.01
C LEU A 124 2.77 4.71 10.61
N LEU A 125 3.35 4.72 11.82
CA LEU A 125 3.86 5.93 12.46
C LEU A 125 5.03 6.54 11.67
N ASP A 126 5.97 5.72 11.22
CA ASP A 126 7.09 6.16 10.39
C ASP A 126 6.60 6.70 9.05
N ALA A 127 5.67 6.00 8.37
CA ALA A 127 5.12 6.42 7.09
C ALA A 127 4.32 7.74 7.19
N LYS A 128 3.61 7.98 8.30
CA LYS A 128 2.98 9.27 8.57
C LYS A 128 4.01 10.40 8.59
N ASN A 129 5.17 10.15 9.17
CA ASN A 129 6.28 11.11 9.26
C ASN A 129 7.19 11.13 8.02
N SER A 130 6.73 10.57 6.90
CA SER A 130 7.52 10.47 5.66
C SER A 130 8.83 9.69 5.84
N MET A 131 8.80 8.68 6.67
CA MET A 131 9.91 7.77 6.97
C MET A 131 9.48 6.31 6.77
N GLY A 132 10.39 5.38 7.02
CA GLY A 132 10.11 3.95 6.93
C GLY A 132 10.36 3.34 5.55
N GLY A 133 10.23 2.03 5.47
CA GLY A 133 10.53 1.25 4.28
C GLY A 133 9.54 1.46 3.15
N ALA A 134 8.25 1.57 3.47
CA ALA A 134 7.19 1.79 2.51
C ALA A 134 7.31 3.17 1.83
N PHE A 135 7.64 4.20 2.59
CA PHE A 135 7.89 5.54 2.06
C PHE A 135 9.12 5.58 1.15
N LYS A 136 10.23 4.95 1.57
CA LYS A 136 11.44 4.82 0.74
C LYS A 136 11.14 4.10 -0.59
N LYS A 137 10.26 3.09 -0.58
CA LYS A 137 9.84 2.39 -1.79
C LYS A 137 9.08 3.27 -2.76
N LYS A 138 8.22 4.15 -2.27
CA LYS A 138 7.57 5.16 -3.10
C LYS A 138 8.61 6.07 -3.76
N GLU A 139 9.55 6.62 -2.97
CA GLU A 139 10.60 7.51 -3.48
C GLU A 139 11.48 6.83 -4.53
N GLU A 140 11.88 5.57 -4.27
CA GLU A 140 12.63 4.76 -5.25
C GLU A 140 11.85 4.60 -6.55
N THR A 141 10.56 4.29 -6.47
CA THR A 141 9.70 4.13 -7.64
C THR A 141 9.57 5.44 -8.43
N HIS A 142 9.42 6.57 -7.76
CA HIS A 142 9.37 7.89 -8.40
C HIS A 142 10.72 8.26 -9.02
N ARG A 143 11.84 7.96 -8.36
CA ARG A 143 13.20 8.18 -8.89
C ARG A 143 13.43 7.35 -10.16
N MET A 144 13.00 6.08 -10.16
CA MET A 144 13.06 5.25 -11.36
C MET A 144 12.21 5.82 -12.50
N ALA A 145 11.01 6.32 -12.21
CA ALA A 145 10.15 6.94 -13.21
C ALA A 145 10.77 8.21 -13.79
N GLU A 146 11.41 9.02 -12.98
CA GLU A 146 12.10 10.23 -13.40
C GLU A 146 13.33 9.93 -14.25
N ALA A 147 14.16 8.97 -13.82
CA ALA A 147 15.33 8.52 -14.58
C ALA A 147 14.97 7.99 -15.98
N ASN A 148 13.78 7.40 -16.14
CA ASN A 148 13.28 6.86 -17.41
C ASN A 148 12.33 7.84 -18.14
N LYS A 149 12.29 9.10 -17.75
CA LYS A 149 11.39 10.11 -18.34
C LYS A 149 11.56 10.27 -19.86
N ALA A 150 12.77 10.06 -20.38
CA ALA A 150 13.06 10.09 -21.81
C ALA A 150 12.24 9.07 -22.63
N PHE A 151 11.80 7.96 -22.01
CA PHE A 151 11.01 6.92 -22.65
C PHE A 151 9.48 7.11 -22.51
N ALA A 152 9.03 8.23 -21.94
CA ALA A 152 7.61 8.51 -21.70
C ALA A 152 6.78 8.51 -23.01
N HIS A 153 7.40 8.86 -24.16
CA HIS A 153 6.74 8.85 -25.47
C HIS A 153 6.40 7.43 -25.99
N TYR A 154 6.95 6.36 -25.41
CA TYR A 154 6.57 4.96 -25.68
C TYR A 154 5.28 4.54 -24.94
N ARG A 155 4.58 5.47 -24.34
CA ARG A 155 3.33 5.30 -23.63
C ARG A 155 2.15 5.29 -24.61
N TYR A 156 1.58 4.11 -24.88
CA TYR A 156 0.37 3.92 -25.68
C TYR A 156 -0.70 3.20 -24.89
#